data_140d0654e92719460ebb176ad0a9b063
#
_entry.id   140d0654e92719460ebb176ad0a9b063
#
_cell.length_a   1.000
_cell.length_b   1.000
_cell.length_c   1.000
_cell.angle_alpha   90.00
_cell.angle_beta   90.00
_cell.angle_gamma   90.00
#
_symmetry.space_group_name_H-M   'P 1'
#
loop_
_entity.id
_entity.type
_entity.pdbx_description
1 polymer ?
#
loop_
_entity_poly.entity_id
_entity_poly.type
_entity_poly.pdbx_seq_one_letter_code
_entity_poly.pdbx_strand_id
1 'polypeptide(L)'
;DFPAAPDGTPASQDFFTGMPSKCAVGNILYSWNYAYNTENVKGTPKTIKDFFNTKKFPGKRAIYKSALTNLEIALAADGVKMGKGGALIYKRLEEEGGVDRAMNKIKELCTDPNGGCVFWSAGAQPPELLVAGEVVMATGWNGRFFNAEVGENAPIAQVWDGQGLDYEYFALVKGGPDEANAKKALAMMT
;
A
#
# COMPACT_ATOMS: atom_id res chain seq x y z
N ASP A 1 7.83 -26.90 13.99
CA ASP A 1 6.53 -27.24 13.41
C ASP A 1 5.48 -26.37 14.09
N PHE A 2 4.59 -25.78 13.32
CA PHE A 2 3.45 -25.01 13.83
C PHE A 2 2.30 -25.96 14.17
N PRO A 3 1.47 -25.65 15.18
CA PRO A 3 0.28 -26.47 15.47
C PRO A 3 -0.68 -26.44 14.27
N ALA A 4 -1.48 -27.47 14.13
CA ALA A 4 -2.60 -27.47 13.20
C ALA A 4 -3.68 -26.48 13.67
N ALA A 5 -4.50 -25.99 12.74
CA ALA A 5 -5.68 -25.19 13.06
C ALA A 5 -6.67 -26.00 13.94
N PRO A 6 -7.62 -25.34 14.63
CA PRO A 6 -8.60 -26.03 15.50
C PRO A 6 -9.45 -27.09 14.80
N ASP A 7 -9.62 -26.98 13.48
CA ASP A 7 -10.34 -27.96 12.65
C ASP A 7 -9.46 -29.12 12.16
N GLY A 8 -8.17 -29.14 12.54
CA GLY A 8 -7.18 -30.13 12.15
C GLY A 8 -6.44 -29.83 10.85
N THR A 9 -6.71 -28.69 10.20
CA THR A 9 -5.99 -28.29 8.99
C THR A 9 -4.52 -28.10 9.31
N PRO A 10 -3.58 -28.76 8.57
CA PRO A 10 -2.15 -28.55 8.79
C PRO A 10 -1.75 -27.08 8.56
N ALA A 11 -0.88 -26.53 9.40
CA ALA A 11 -0.42 -25.14 9.29
C ALA A 11 0.10 -24.77 7.90
N SER A 12 0.72 -25.72 7.17
CA SER A 12 1.17 -25.47 5.79
C SER A 12 0.04 -25.23 4.78
N GLN A 13 -1.21 -25.52 5.14
CA GLN A 13 -2.41 -25.40 4.30
C GLN A 13 -3.38 -24.34 4.83
N ASP A 14 -3.15 -23.79 6.01
CA ASP A 14 -4.06 -22.88 6.71
C ASP A 14 -3.84 -21.40 6.37
N PHE A 15 -2.80 -21.09 5.61
CA PHE A 15 -2.54 -19.72 5.19
C PHE A 15 -3.17 -19.41 3.83
N PHE A 16 -3.77 -18.24 3.72
CA PHE A 16 -4.50 -17.77 2.53
C PHE A 16 -3.72 -17.92 1.20
N THR A 17 -2.42 -17.76 1.22
CA THR A 17 -1.54 -17.90 0.03
C THR A 17 -0.58 -19.08 0.14
N GLY A 18 -0.73 -19.91 1.17
CA GLY A 18 0.28 -20.87 1.57
C GLY A 18 1.51 -20.21 2.22
N MET A 19 2.43 -21.02 2.68
CA MET A 19 3.68 -20.54 3.26
C MET A 19 4.62 -20.05 2.14
N PRO A 20 5.17 -18.83 2.22
CA PRO A 20 6.05 -18.29 1.17
C PRO A 20 7.37 -19.04 1.09
N SER A 21 7.82 -19.62 2.18
CA SER A 21 9.03 -20.43 2.28
C SER A 21 9.04 -21.26 3.54
N LYS A 22 10.03 -22.15 3.67
CA LYS A 22 10.26 -22.91 4.93
C LYS A 22 10.82 -22.05 6.06
N CYS A 23 11.15 -20.79 5.79
CA CYS A 23 11.83 -19.89 6.73
C CYS A 23 10.94 -18.74 7.21
N ALA A 24 9.71 -18.63 6.72
CA ALA A 24 8.82 -17.52 7.05
C ALA A 24 7.37 -17.99 7.19
N VAL A 25 6.65 -17.34 8.07
CA VAL A 25 5.23 -17.60 8.37
C VAL A 25 4.44 -16.34 8.06
N GLY A 26 3.30 -16.49 7.36
CA GLY A 26 2.41 -15.35 7.06
C GLY A 26 1.88 -14.72 8.34
N ASN A 27 1.81 -13.40 8.35
CA ASN A 27 1.27 -12.63 9.47
C ASN A 27 0.03 -11.85 9.05
N ILE A 28 0.18 -10.93 8.11
CA ILE A 28 -0.89 -10.03 7.69
C ILE A 28 -0.90 -9.84 6.17
N LEU A 29 -2.11 -9.75 5.62
CA LEU A 29 -2.36 -9.27 4.26
C LEU A 29 -2.86 -7.83 4.37
N TYR A 30 -2.23 -6.91 3.66
CA TYR A 30 -2.64 -5.52 3.63
C TYR A 30 -2.65 -4.95 2.21
N SER A 31 -3.28 -3.81 2.05
CA SER A 31 -3.32 -3.10 0.77
C SER A 31 -2.59 -1.76 0.84
N TRP A 32 -1.90 -1.46 -0.23
CA TRP A 32 -1.58 -0.10 -0.62
C TRP A 32 -2.74 0.45 -1.44
N ASN A 33 -3.32 1.53 -0.98
CA ASN A 33 -4.37 2.24 -1.71
C ASN A 33 -4.17 3.75 -1.54
N TYR A 34 -5.14 4.56 -1.91
CA TYR A 34 -5.11 5.95 -1.53
C TYR A 34 -6.43 6.36 -0.85
N ALA A 35 -6.34 7.40 -0.04
CA ALA A 35 -7.51 8.06 0.54
C ALA A 35 -7.51 9.55 0.16
N TYR A 36 -8.67 10.18 0.32
CA TYR A 36 -8.84 11.60 0.11
C TYR A 36 -9.63 12.24 1.26
N ASN A 37 -9.41 13.53 1.49
CA ASN A 37 -10.18 14.30 2.45
C ASN A 37 -11.53 14.68 1.83
N THR A 38 -12.63 14.23 2.45
CA THR A 38 -13.99 14.38 1.91
C THR A 38 -14.55 15.81 2.01
N GLU A 39 -13.97 16.65 2.85
CA GLU A 39 -14.36 18.06 3.01
C GLU A 39 -13.61 18.95 2.01
N ASN A 40 -12.34 18.61 1.70
CA ASN A 40 -11.48 19.43 0.85
C ASN A 40 -11.57 19.05 -0.64
N VAL A 41 -12.01 17.83 -0.96
CA VAL A 41 -12.12 17.35 -2.34
C VAL A 41 -13.56 17.49 -2.83
N LYS A 42 -13.76 18.33 -3.86
CA LYS A 42 -15.07 18.45 -4.51
C LYS A 42 -15.32 17.27 -5.44
N GLY A 43 -16.35 16.48 -5.14
CA GLY A 43 -16.70 15.27 -5.88
C GLY A 43 -16.07 14.01 -5.27
N THR A 44 -16.23 12.89 -5.97
CA THR A 44 -15.82 11.57 -5.46
C THR A 44 -14.78 10.96 -6.38
N PRO A 45 -13.50 10.94 -6.00
CA PRO A 45 -12.47 10.18 -6.69
C PRO A 45 -12.81 8.68 -6.67
N LYS A 46 -12.57 7.98 -7.78
CA LYS A 46 -12.94 6.55 -7.91
C LYS A 46 -11.82 5.67 -8.47
N THR A 47 -10.86 6.29 -9.14
CA THR A 47 -9.81 5.55 -9.85
C THR A 47 -8.43 6.07 -9.51
N ILE A 48 -7.41 5.23 -9.73
CA ILE A 48 -6.03 5.67 -9.57
C ILE A 48 -5.66 6.84 -10.50
N LYS A 49 -6.34 6.97 -11.63
CA LYS A 49 -6.19 8.13 -12.52
C LYS A 49 -6.66 9.43 -11.88
N ASP A 50 -7.68 9.37 -11.02
CA ASP A 50 -8.17 10.54 -10.29
C ASP A 50 -7.12 11.08 -9.31
N PHE A 51 -6.29 10.20 -8.72
CA PHE A 51 -5.17 10.61 -7.87
C PHE A 51 -4.16 11.49 -8.61
N PHE A 52 -3.91 11.22 -9.89
CA PHE A 52 -2.99 11.99 -10.75
C PHE A 52 -3.67 13.15 -11.48
N ASN A 53 -4.99 13.28 -11.42
CA ASN A 53 -5.73 14.32 -12.13
C ASN A 53 -5.88 15.60 -11.29
N THR A 54 -4.85 16.42 -11.28
CA THR A 54 -4.78 17.69 -10.54
C THR A 54 -5.70 18.78 -11.10
N LYS A 55 -6.12 18.67 -12.38
CA LYS A 55 -7.11 19.58 -12.98
C LYS A 55 -8.51 19.34 -12.41
N LYS A 56 -8.90 18.07 -12.27
CA LYS A 56 -10.21 17.71 -11.71
C LYS A 56 -10.22 17.82 -10.20
N PHE A 57 -9.14 17.44 -9.55
CA PHE A 57 -8.98 17.43 -8.10
C PHE A 57 -7.71 18.19 -7.72
N PRO A 58 -7.76 19.53 -7.67
CA PRO A 58 -6.59 20.35 -7.34
C PRO A 58 -6.16 20.16 -5.89
N GLY A 59 -4.86 20.35 -5.62
CA GLY A 59 -4.25 20.26 -4.30
C GLY A 59 -3.10 19.25 -4.24
N LYS A 60 -2.33 19.31 -3.17
CA LYS A 60 -1.14 18.46 -2.97
C LYS A 60 -1.51 16.99 -2.75
N ARG A 61 -0.58 16.10 -3.09
CA ARG A 61 -0.63 14.65 -2.85
C ARG A 61 0.44 14.24 -1.86
N ALA A 62 0.11 13.38 -0.92
CA ALA A 62 1.12 12.67 -0.13
C ALA A 62 1.44 11.34 -0.79
N ILE A 63 2.73 11.09 -1.04
CA ILE A 63 3.24 9.85 -1.63
C ILE A 63 4.40 9.29 -0.80
N TYR A 64 4.55 7.97 -0.81
CA TYR A 64 5.62 7.32 -0.04
C TYR A 64 7.00 7.70 -0.56
N LYS A 65 7.95 7.93 0.35
CA LYS A 65 9.36 8.25 0.00
C LYS A 65 10.11 6.95 -0.39
N SER A 66 9.60 6.24 -1.36
CA SER A 66 10.17 5.00 -1.90
C SER A 66 9.74 4.81 -3.35
N ALA A 67 10.46 3.99 -4.11
CA ALA A 67 10.02 3.54 -5.43
C ALA A 67 8.85 2.57 -5.33
N LEU A 68 8.82 1.77 -4.26
CA LEU A 68 7.78 0.76 -4.00
C LEU A 68 6.38 1.38 -4.03
N THR A 69 5.48 0.77 -4.76
CA THR A 69 4.10 1.19 -5.07
C THR A 69 3.95 2.44 -5.91
N ASN A 70 4.86 3.42 -5.80
CA ASN A 70 4.77 4.66 -6.56
C ASN A 70 4.96 4.44 -8.07
N LEU A 71 5.90 3.56 -8.47
CA LEU A 71 6.12 3.25 -9.89
C LEU A 71 4.93 2.48 -10.47
N GLU A 72 4.38 1.55 -9.71
CA GLU A 72 3.24 0.74 -10.09
C GLU A 72 1.98 1.59 -10.30
N ILE A 73 1.63 2.43 -9.33
CA ILE A 73 0.44 3.29 -9.45
C ILE A 73 0.60 4.36 -10.53
N ALA A 74 1.81 4.86 -10.75
CA ALA A 74 2.10 5.82 -11.82
C ALA A 74 1.86 5.20 -13.19
N LEU A 75 2.35 3.98 -13.44
CA LEU A 75 2.08 3.26 -14.69
C LEU A 75 0.61 2.90 -14.86
N ALA A 76 -0.07 2.48 -13.78
CA ALA A 76 -1.51 2.20 -13.82
C ALA A 76 -2.31 3.46 -14.17
N ALA A 77 -1.98 4.60 -13.55
CA ALA A 77 -2.59 5.90 -13.86
C ALA A 77 -2.31 6.35 -15.30
N ASP A 78 -1.14 6.00 -15.84
CA ASP A 78 -0.74 6.28 -17.22
C ASP A 78 -1.32 5.27 -18.24
N GLY A 79 -2.21 4.38 -17.81
CA GLY A 79 -2.99 3.50 -18.65
C GLY A 79 -2.39 2.12 -18.90
N VAL A 80 -1.30 1.76 -18.23
CA VAL A 80 -0.79 0.39 -18.27
C VAL A 80 -1.75 -0.52 -17.51
N LYS A 81 -2.23 -1.59 -18.15
CA LYS A 81 -3.11 -2.56 -17.50
C LYS A 81 -2.33 -3.30 -16.42
N MET A 82 -2.94 -3.52 -15.27
CA MET A 82 -2.27 -4.21 -14.17
C MET A 82 -2.03 -5.70 -14.45
N GLY A 83 -2.99 -6.39 -15.08
CA GLY A 83 -2.93 -7.84 -15.25
C GLY A 83 -3.14 -8.57 -13.93
N LYS A 84 -3.08 -9.91 -13.97
CA LYS A 84 -3.21 -10.72 -12.75
C LYS A 84 -1.99 -10.47 -11.84
N GLY A 85 -2.24 -10.08 -10.59
CA GLY A 85 -1.17 -9.82 -9.62
C GLY A 85 -0.19 -8.70 -10.01
N GLY A 86 -0.61 -7.75 -10.86
CA GLY A 86 0.26 -6.66 -11.32
C GLY A 86 1.28 -7.07 -12.41
N ALA A 87 1.20 -8.29 -12.93
CA ALA A 87 2.23 -8.85 -13.83
C ALA A 87 2.56 -7.96 -15.04
N LEU A 88 1.56 -7.25 -15.60
CA LEU A 88 1.81 -6.38 -16.76
C LEU A 88 2.50 -5.08 -16.37
N ILE A 89 2.29 -4.59 -15.14
CA ILE A 89 3.02 -3.44 -14.59
C ILE A 89 4.51 -3.80 -14.43
N TYR A 90 4.81 -4.92 -13.79
CA TYR A 90 6.21 -5.35 -13.60
C TYR A 90 6.90 -5.63 -14.93
N LYS A 91 6.21 -6.32 -15.86
CA LYS A 91 6.73 -6.48 -17.22
C LYS A 91 7.06 -5.13 -17.87
N ARG A 92 6.20 -4.12 -17.72
CA ARG A 92 6.47 -2.78 -18.27
C ARG A 92 7.63 -2.08 -17.57
N LEU A 93 7.81 -2.28 -16.24
CA LEU A 93 8.96 -1.74 -15.50
C LEU A 93 10.29 -2.37 -15.93
N GLU A 94 10.30 -3.64 -16.32
CA GLU A 94 11.48 -4.36 -16.83
C GLU A 94 11.87 -3.96 -18.25
N GLU A 95 10.93 -3.45 -19.05
CA GLU A 95 11.19 -2.98 -20.40
C GLU A 95 11.98 -1.65 -20.39
N GLU A 96 12.76 -1.41 -21.45
CA GLU A 96 13.50 -0.16 -21.64
C GLU A 96 12.56 1.06 -21.52
N GLY A 97 12.98 2.05 -20.72
CA GLY A 97 12.21 3.27 -20.45
C GLY A 97 10.97 3.05 -19.58
N GLY A 98 10.72 1.86 -19.03
CA GLY A 98 9.56 1.59 -18.17
C GLY A 98 9.60 2.35 -16.87
N VAL A 99 10.75 2.33 -16.20
CA VAL A 99 10.98 3.11 -14.96
C VAL A 99 10.93 4.61 -15.24
N ASP A 100 11.56 5.07 -16.33
CA ASP A 100 11.55 6.48 -16.69
C ASP A 100 10.13 7.00 -16.96
N ARG A 101 9.29 6.19 -17.60
CA ARG A 101 7.87 6.50 -17.83
C ARG A 101 7.12 6.69 -16.51
N ALA A 102 7.31 5.79 -15.55
CA ALA A 102 6.70 5.90 -14.22
C ALA A 102 7.20 7.14 -13.46
N MET A 103 8.51 7.37 -13.47
CA MET A 103 9.15 8.52 -12.82
C MET A 103 8.69 9.85 -13.44
N ASN A 104 8.56 9.92 -14.75
CA ASN A 104 8.04 11.11 -15.43
C ASN A 104 6.60 11.40 -15.00
N LYS A 105 5.76 10.38 -14.85
CA LYS A 105 4.39 10.53 -14.36
C LYS A 105 4.33 11.09 -12.94
N ILE A 106 5.21 10.61 -12.05
CA ILE A 106 5.34 11.14 -10.69
C ILE A 106 5.86 12.58 -10.73
N LYS A 107 6.87 12.84 -11.56
CA LYS A 107 7.42 14.19 -11.71
C LYS A 107 6.36 15.18 -12.20
N GLU A 108 5.55 14.82 -13.20
CA GLU A 108 4.42 15.62 -13.65
C GLU A 108 3.48 16.00 -12.49
N LEU A 109 3.07 15.03 -11.68
CA LEU A 109 2.23 15.25 -10.50
C LEU A 109 2.87 16.22 -9.51
N CYS A 110 4.15 16.01 -9.20
CA CYS A 110 4.84 16.76 -8.16
C CYS A 110 5.21 18.21 -8.60
N THR A 111 5.30 18.46 -9.90
CA THR A 111 5.63 19.80 -10.46
C THR A 111 4.43 20.54 -11.03
N ASP A 112 3.23 19.91 -11.02
CA ASP A 112 2.00 20.56 -11.49
C ASP A 112 1.63 21.74 -10.57
N PRO A 113 1.36 22.94 -11.11
CA PRO A 113 0.97 24.10 -10.31
C PRO A 113 -0.34 23.91 -9.53
N ASN A 114 -1.23 23.02 -9.97
CA ASN A 114 -2.47 22.67 -9.27
C ASN A 114 -2.31 21.47 -8.34
N GLY A 115 -1.09 20.92 -8.24
CA GLY A 115 -0.76 19.70 -7.51
C GLY A 115 0.37 19.91 -6.52
N GLY A 116 1.40 19.10 -6.68
CA GLY A 116 2.57 19.04 -5.80
C GLY A 116 2.57 17.82 -4.90
N CYS A 117 3.75 17.48 -4.39
CA CYS A 117 3.92 16.29 -3.57
C CYS A 117 4.46 16.64 -2.19
N VAL A 118 3.96 15.93 -1.18
CA VAL A 118 4.53 15.78 0.14
C VAL A 118 4.99 14.35 0.26
N PHE A 119 6.27 14.13 0.60
CA PHE A 119 6.81 12.78 0.76
C PHE A 119 6.73 12.35 2.21
N TRP A 120 6.08 11.21 2.45
CA TRP A 120 5.99 10.62 3.78
C TRP A 120 6.89 9.38 3.91
N SER A 121 7.28 9.05 5.13
CA SER A 121 8.14 7.90 5.45
C SER A 121 7.63 7.05 6.62
N ALA A 122 6.69 7.56 7.41
CA ALA A 122 6.07 6.84 8.52
C ALA A 122 4.58 6.64 8.26
N GLY A 123 4.05 5.44 8.54
CA GLY A 123 2.68 5.05 8.18
C GLY A 123 1.55 5.84 8.86
N ALA A 124 1.83 6.57 9.93
CA ALA A 124 0.86 7.48 10.53
C ALA A 124 0.69 8.79 9.76
N GLN A 125 1.72 9.22 9.02
CA GLN A 125 1.71 10.52 8.33
C GLN A 125 0.60 10.69 7.27
N PRO A 126 0.26 9.72 6.40
CA PRO A 126 -0.75 9.93 5.38
C PRO A 126 -2.13 10.35 5.92
N PRO A 127 -2.74 9.65 6.90
CA PRO A 127 -4.00 10.11 7.48
C PRO A 127 -3.86 11.45 8.22
N GLU A 128 -2.78 11.70 8.94
CA GLU A 128 -2.52 12.98 9.63
C GLU A 128 -2.48 14.15 8.64
N LEU A 129 -1.76 14.01 7.52
CA LEU A 129 -1.67 15.03 6.46
C LEU A 129 -3.02 15.31 5.80
N LEU A 130 -3.86 14.27 5.63
CA LEU A 130 -5.22 14.41 5.10
C LEU A 130 -6.12 15.17 6.08
N VAL A 131 -6.12 14.78 7.35
CA VAL A 131 -6.93 15.41 8.41
C VAL A 131 -6.52 16.86 8.64
N ALA A 132 -5.22 17.14 8.63
CA ALA A 132 -4.69 18.50 8.72
C ALA A 132 -5.00 19.38 7.49
N GLY A 133 -5.47 18.79 6.38
CA GLY A 133 -5.72 19.50 5.13
C GLY A 133 -4.45 19.94 4.40
N GLU A 134 -3.28 19.43 4.78
CA GLU A 134 -2.02 19.73 4.10
C GLU A 134 -1.96 19.12 2.70
N VAL A 135 -2.64 17.99 2.51
CA VAL A 135 -2.83 17.32 1.23
C VAL A 135 -4.30 16.97 1.02
N VAL A 136 -4.73 16.86 -0.22
CA VAL A 136 -6.12 16.47 -0.55
C VAL A 136 -6.27 14.98 -0.79
N MET A 137 -5.21 14.30 -1.20
CA MET A 137 -5.14 12.84 -1.38
C MET A 137 -3.80 12.31 -0.90
N ALA A 138 -3.79 11.08 -0.40
CA ALA A 138 -2.58 10.43 0.10
C ALA A 138 -2.57 8.95 -0.27
N THR A 139 -1.45 8.43 -0.78
CA THR A 139 -1.22 6.99 -0.80
C THR A 139 -0.83 6.50 0.58
N GLY A 140 -1.16 5.26 0.93
CA GLY A 140 -0.81 4.70 2.23
C GLY A 140 -1.31 3.27 2.42
N TRP A 141 -1.19 2.78 3.63
CA TRP A 141 -1.68 1.46 4.01
C TRP A 141 -3.13 1.53 4.47
N ASN A 142 -3.96 0.66 3.88
CA ASN A 142 -5.41 0.64 4.12
C ASN A 142 -5.79 0.61 5.61
N GLY A 143 -5.07 -0.14 6.44
CA GLY A 143 -5.34 -0.22 7.88
C GLY A 143 -5.16 1.11 8.61
N ARG A 144 -4.21 1.95 8.18
CA ARG A 144 -4.03 3.31 8.74
C ARG A 144 -5.17 4.24 8.38
N PHE A 145 -5.60 4.19 7.13
CA PHE A 145 -6.77 4.95 6.68
C PHE A 145 -8.05 4.45 7.33
N PHE A 146 -8.23 3.13 7.46
CA PHE A 146 -9.39 2.56 8.14
C PHE A 146 -9.49 3.02 9.61
N ASN A 147 -8.37 3.01 10.34
CA ASN A 147 -8.37 3.49 11.71
C ASN A 147 -8.78 4.96 11.81
N ALA A 148 -8.26 5.82 10.95
CA ALA A 148 -8.63 7.22 10.93
C ALA A 148 -10.10 7.42 10.49
N GLU A 149 -10.54 6.75 9.41
CA GLU A 149 -11.89 6.86 8.85
C GLU A 149 -12.96 6.33 9.82
N VAL A 150 -12.77 5.11 10.34
CA VAL A 150 -13.77 4.40 11.14
C VAL A 150 -13.51 4.50 12.64
N GLY A 151 -12.26 4.38 13.06
CA GLY A 151 -11.89 4.42 14.49
C GLY A 151 -11.91 5.83 15.07
N GLU A 152 -11.48 6.82 14.30
CA GLU A 152 -11.38 8.23 14.74
C GLU A 152 -12.45 9.13 14.11
N ASN A 153 -13.29 8.57 13.22
CA ASN A 153 -14.33 9.31 12.48
C ASN A 153 -13.78 10.53 11.71
N ALA A 154 -12.59 10.39 11.14
CA ALA A 154 -11.95 11.44 10.36
C ALA A 154 -12.66 11.64 9.00
N PRO A 155 -12.68 12.87 8.44
CA PRO A 155 -13.32 13.17 7.16
C PRO A 155 -12.48 12.69 5.97
N ILE A 156 -12.20 11.41 5.91
CA ILE A 156 -11.46 10.78 4.81
C ILE A 156 -12.27 9.61 4.25
N ALA A 157 -12.00 9.27 2.99
CA ALA A 157 -12.54 8.07 2.36
C ALA A 157 -11.49 7.38 1.50
N GLN A 158 -11.51 6.05 1.48
CA GLN A 158 -10.56 5.23 0.75
C GLN A 158 -11.01 4.94 -0.67
N VAL A 159 -10.07 4.83 -1.58
CA VAL A 159 -10.27 4.42 -2.97
C VAL A 159 -9.42 3.18 -3.26
N TRP A 160 -10.07 2.13 -3.71
CA TRP A 160 -9.48 0.80 -3.89
C TRP A 160 -9.00 0.49 -5.31
N ASP A 161 -9.39 1.32 -6.29
CA ASP A 161 -8.91 1.14 -7.66
C ASP A 161 -7.40 1.40 -7.74
N GLY A 162 -6.70 0.48 -8.37
CA GLY A 162 -5.23 0.54 -8.47
C GLY A 162 -4.50 0.10 -7.20
N GLN A 163 -5.19 -0.50 -6.24
CA GLN A 163 -4.56 -1.01 -5.02
C GLN A 163 -3.51 -2.10 -5.32
N GLY A 164 -2.47 -2.13 -4.52
CA GLY A 164 -1.53 -3.25 -4.44
C GLY A 164 -1.80 -4.06 -3.18
N LEU A 165 -1.74 -5.40 -3.29
CA LEU A 165 -1.76 -6.29 -2.15
C LEU A 165 -0.33 -6.66 -1.77
N ASP A 166 -0.05 -6.69 -0.49
CA ASP A 166 1.25 -7.10 0.05
C ASP A 166 1.07 -7.96 1.30
N TYR A 167 2.09 -8.71 1.63
CA TYR A 167 2.09 -9.67 2.72
C TYR A 167 3.22 -9.37 3.69
N GLU A 168 2.93 -9.43 4.97
CA GLU A 168 3.96 -9.46 6.00
C GLU A 168 4.19 -10.88 6.48
N TYR A 169 5.42 -11.14 6.86
CA TYR A 169 5.87 -12.44 7.32
C TYR A 169 6.70 -12.30 8.57
N PHE A 170 6.54 -13.24 9.47
CA PHE A 170 7.48 -13.45 10.55
C PHE A 170 8.57 -14.43 10.14
N ALA A 171 9.79 -14.17 10.57
CA ALA A 171 10.91 -15.08 10.41
C ALA A 171 11.76 -15.09 11.68
N LEU A 172 12.33 -16.25 12.00
CA LEU A 172 13.31 -16.36 13.07
C LEU A 172 14.68 -15.92 12.57
N VAL A 173 15.31 -15.02 13.31
CA VAL A 173 16.68 -14.60 13.02
C VAL A 173 17.63 -15.73 13.44
N LYS A 174 18.43 -16.24 12.50
CA LYS A 174 19.43 -17.27 12.76
C LYS A 174 20.45 -16.78 13.78
N GLY A 175 20.69 -17.58 14.82
CA GLY A 175 21.62 -17.22 15.89
C GLY A 175 21.06 -16.27 16.93
N GLY A 176 19.74 -16.05 16.96
CA GLY A 176 19.08 -15.32 18.04
C GLY A 176 19.28 -16.01 19.40
N PRO A 177 19.25 -15.24 20.50
CA PRO A 177 19.66 -15.74 21.84
C PRO A 177 18.69 -16.78 22.43
N ASP A 178 17.43 -16.81 21.99
CA ASP A 178 16.41 -17.72 22.52
C ASP A 178 15.47 -18.21 21.41
N GLU A 179 15.97 -19.12 20.59
CA GLU A 179 15.22 -19.69 19.48
C GLU A 179 13.97 -20.47 19.93
N ALA A 180 14.05 -21.13 21.10
CA ALA A 180 12.95 -21.95 21.60
C ALA A 180 11.72 -21.10 21.97
N ASN A 181 11.92 -19.99 22.68
CA ASN A 181 10.83 -19.09 23.04
C ASN A 181 10.36 -18.25 21.82
N ALA A 182 11.26 -17.88 20.91
CA ALA A 182 10.89 -17.22 19.67
C ALA A 182 9.97 -18.09 18.80
N LYS A 183 10.21 -19.41 18.70
CA LYS A 183 9.31 -20.37 18.04
C LYS A 183 7.94 -20.46 18.71
N LYS A 184 7.89 -20.48 20.05
CA LYS A 184 6.62 -20.46 20.79
C LYS A 184 5.84 -19.17 20.54
N ALA A 185 6.53 -18.02 20.59
CA ALA A 185 5.91 -16.72 20.31
C ALA A 185 5.30 -16.69 18.90
N LEU A 186 6.04 -17.15 17.88
CA LEU A 186 5.51 -17.25 16.52
C LEU A 186 4.26 -18.11 16.45
N ALA A 187 4.28 -19.30 17.08
CA ALA A 187 3.12 -20.21 17.08
C ALA A 187 1.89 -19.65 17.82
N MET A 188 2.07 -18.62 18.65
CA MET A 188 0.96 -17.91 19.32
C MET A 188 0.43 -16.71 18.51
N MET A 189 1.23 -16.19 17.57
CA MET A 189 0.93 -14.97 16.79
C MET A 189 0.33 -15.30 15.42
N THR A 190 0.39 -16.53 15.01
CA THR A 190 -0.13 -17.05 13.74
C THR A 190 -1.18 -18.11 13.98
#